data_9fe338ff7a18eed0af36462dc0b8f90f
#
_entry.id   9fe338ff7a18eed0af36462dc0b8f90f
#
_cell.length_a   1.000
_cell.length_b   1.000
_cell.length_c   1.000
_cell.angle_alpha   90.00
_cell.angle_beta   90.00
_cell.angle_gamma   90.00
#
_symmetry.space_group_name_H-M   'P 1'
#
loop_
_entity.id
_entity.type
_entity.pdbx_description
1 polymer ?
#
loop_
_entity_poly.entity_id
_entity_poly.type
_entity_poly.pdbx_seq_one_letter_code
_entity_poly.pdbx_strand_id
1 'polypeptide(L)'
;MLFRSMTASWGGMGVLWNRPVAFCFVRPQRYTCRFTEQSERFSLSFFDEQYRAALRICGTKSGKDTDKWQETGLTPDWHDGVPVIAEARFTLVCRKLYADTLKEEAFLLPELLENYKAGDLHRVYVVEIEEILERE
;
A
#
# COMPACT_ATOMS: atom_id res chain seq x y z
N MET A 1 -2.65 13.40 13.01
CA MET A 1 -2.08 12.65 11.89
C MET A 1 -3.17 12.35 10.86
N LEU A 2 -2.87 12.57 9.59
CA LEU A 2 -3.84 12.32 8.53
C LEU A 2 -3.87 10.84 8.17
N PHE A 3 -5.07 10.35 7.88
CA PHE A 3 -5.32 8.96 7.53
C PHE A 3 -5.52 8.88 6.01
N ARG A 4 -4.70 8.08 5.33
CA ARG A 4 -4.76 7.94 3.87
C ARG A 4 -4.70 6.48 3.46
N SER A 5 -5.32 6.17 2.33
CA SER A 5 -5.31 4.82 1.78
C SER A 5 -5.26 4.83 0.26
N MET A 6 -4.79 3.72 -0.30
CA MET A 6 -4.84 3.45 -1.73
C MET A 6 -4.90 1.94 -1.95
N THR A 7 -5.33 1.53 -3.13
CA THR A 7 -5.28 0.14 -3.53
C THR A 7 -3.91 -0.16 -4.14
N ALA A 8 -3.27 -1.25 -3.70
CA ALA A 8 -2.02 -1.74 -4.27
C ALA A 8 -2.28 -3.10 -4.88
N SER A 9 -2.09 -3.22 -6.19
CA SER A 9 -2.38 -4.46 -6.93
C SER A 9 -1.15 -5.32 -7.16
N TRP A 10 0.02 -4.72 -7.18
CA TRP A 10 1.28 -5.41 -7.46
C TRP A 10 2.12 -5.50 -6.21
N GLY A 11 2.68 -6.68 -5.98
CA GLY A 11 3.50 -6.92 -4.81
C GLY A 11 3.47 -8.39 -4.45
N GLY A 12 3.89 -8.69 -3.26
CA GLY A 12 3.91 -10.05 -2.78
C GLY A 12 4.41 -10.13 -1.36
N MET A 13 4.52 -11.38 -0.86
CA MET A 13 5.03 -11.67 0.46
C MET A 13 6.03 -12.80 0.37
N GLY A 14 6.99 -12.81 1.25
CA GLY A 14 7.98 -13.87 1.28
C GLY A 14 8.97 -13.67 2.41
N VAL A 15 10.18 -14.18 2.19
CA VAL A 15 11.26 -14.08 3.18
C VAL A 15 12.44 -13.36 2.54
N LEU A 16 12.96 -12.36 3.23
CA LEU A 16 14.18 -11.66 2.85
C LEU A 16 14.92 -11.27 4.13
N TRP A 17 16.24 -11.41 4.12
CA TRP A 17 17.09 -11.15 5.30
C TRP A 17 16.64 -11.94 6.53
N ASN A 18 16.16 -13.18 6.31
CA ASN A 18 15.63 -14.06 7.35
C ASN A 18 14.45 -13.49 8.12
N ARG A 19 13.66 -12.62 7.46
CA ARG A 19 12.48 -11.99 8.06
C ARG A 19 11.26 -12.20 7.17
N PRO A 20 10.07 -12.31 7.76
CA PRO A 20 8.85 -12.29 6.94
C PRO A 20 8.64 -10.88 6.42
N VAL A 21 8.56 -10.74 5.10
CA VAL A 21 8.46 -9.42 4.46
C VAL A 21 7.34 -9.38 3.45
N ALA A 22 6.91 -8.16 3.13
CA ALA A 22 6.05 -7.86 2.00
C ALA A 22 6.79 -6.90 1.08
N PHE A 23 6.47 -6.98 -0.21
CA PHE A 23 7.01 -6.09 -1.23
C PHE A 23 5.86 -5.23 -1.73
N CYS A 24 6.01 -3.92 -1.62
CA CYS A 24 4.94 -2.97 -1.96
C CYS A 24 5.44 -2.00 -3.01
N PHE A 25 4.60 -1.75 -4.02
CA PHE A 25 4.93 -0.85 -5.12
C PHE A 25 3.92 0.30 -5.13
N VAL A 26 4.41 1.53 -4.96
CA VAL A 26 3.57 2.72 -4.89
C VAL A 26 4.03 3.71 -5.96
N ARG A 27 3.10 4.17 -6.80
CA ARG A 27 3.45 5.17 -7.79
C ARG A 27 3.67 6.52 -7.12
N PRO A 28 4.73 7.26 -7.50
CA PRO A 28 5.07 8.53 -6.83
C PRO A 28 3.96 9.56 -6.89
N GLN A 29 3.16 9.57 -7.96
CA GLN A 29 2.07 10.54 -8.11
C GLN A 29 0.86 10.24 -7.23
N ARG A 30 0.78 9.05 -6.63
CA ARG A 30 -0.31 8.75 -5.69
C ARG A 30 -0.14 9.60 -4.44
N TYR A 31 -1.24 10.22 -4.02
CA TYR A 31 -1.21 11.09 -2.83
C TYR A 31 -0.72 10.34 -1.58
N THR A 32 -1.08 9.07 -1.47
CA THR A 32 -0.66 8.20 -0.36
C THR A 32 0.85 8.03 -0.28
N CYS A 33 1.57 8.14 -1.40
CA CYS A 33 3.03 7.99 -1.42
C CYS A 33 3.72 8.97 -0.47
N ARG A 34 3.18 10.17 -0.30
CA ARG A 34 3.74 11.15 0.63
C ARG A 34 3.75 10.62 2.06
N PHE A 35 2.73 9.86 2.42
CA PHE A 35 2.58 9.33 3.77
C PHE A 35 3.43 8.11 3.99
N THR A 36 3.57 7.24 2.98
CA THR A 36 4.44 6.06 3.08
C THR A 36 5.91 6.48 3.17
N GLU A 37 6.30 7.56 2.49
CA GLU A 37 7.67 8.07 2.58
C GLU A 37 8.00 8.60 3.98
N GLN A 38 7.04 9.24 4.64
CA GLN A 38 7.25 9.89 5.94
C GLN A 38 7.10 8.94 7.12
N SER A 39 6.46 7.79 6.92
CA SER A 39 6.14 6.86 8.01
C SER A 39 7.14 5.72 8.07
N GLU A 40 7.55 5.33 9.28
CA GLU A 40 8.37 4.13 9.46
C GLU A 40 7.55 2.86 9.35
N ARG A 41 6.27 2.94 9.71
CA ARG A 41 5.35 1.81 9.76
C ARG A 41 4.06 2.16 9.02
N PHE A 42 3.48 1.18 8.38
CA PHE A 42 2.15 1.29 7.79
C PHE A 42 1.48 -0.09 7.76
N SER A 43 0.23 -0.14 7.33
CA SER A 43 -0.49 -1.41 7.27
C SER A 43 -0.88 -1.75 5.84
N LEU A 44 -0.98 -3.07 5.60
CA LEU A 44 -1.53 -3.64 4.38
C LEU A 44 -2.80 -4.38 4.77
N SER A 45 -3.91 -4.04 4.13
CA SER A 45 -5.22 -4.57 4.48
C SER A 45 -5.77 -5.41 3.35
N PHE A 46 -6.33 -6.57 3.72
CA PHE A 46 -6.96 -7.50 2.79
C PHE A 46 -8.41 -7.66 3.19
N PHE A 47 -9.31 -7.62 2.21
CA PHE A 47 -10.75 -7.58 2.44
C PHE A 47 -11.47 -8.75 1.79
N ASP A 48 -12.63 -9.09 2.34
CA ASP A 48 -13.55 -10.03 1.71
C ASP A 48 -14.14 -9.40 0.45
N GLU A 49 -14.67 -10.23 -0.43
CA GLU A 49 -15.17 -9.79 -1.74
C GLU A 49 -16.29 -8.76 -1.66
N GLN A 50 -17.05 -8.75 -0.57
CA GLN A 50 -18.12 -7.76 -0.38
C GLN A 50 -17.62 -6.33 -0.38
N TYR A 51 -16.32 -6.10 -0.16
CA TYR A 51 -15.73 -4.77 -0.16
C TYR A 51 -15.08 -4.39 -1.50
N ARG A 52 -15.29 -5.18 -2.56
CA ARG A 52 -14.65 -4.93 -3.86
C ARG A 52 -14.95 -3.53 -4.40
N ALA A 53 -16.20 -3.06 -4.28
CA ALA A 53 -16.57 -1.72 -4.74
C ALA A 53 -15.84 -0.63 -3.95
N ALA A 54 -15.70 -0.82 -2.65
CA ALA A 54 -14.97 0.12 -1.79
C ALA A 54 -13.50 0.19 -2.19
N LEU A 55 -12.87 -0.96 -2.47
CA LEU A 55 -11.48 -1.02 -2.90
C LEU A 55 -11.29 -0.33 -4.25
N ARG A 56 -12.27 -0.44 -5.14
CA ARG A 56 -12.21 0.24 -6.43
C ARG A 56 -12.18 1.76 -6.25
N ILE A 57 -12.98 2.29 -5.34
CA ILE A 57 -12.97 3.71 -5.02
C ILE A 57 -11.59 4.12 -4.48
N CYS A 58 -11.01 3.33 -3.58
CA CYS A 58 -9.68 3.60 -3.06
C CYS A 58 -8.60 3.59 -4.14
N GLY A 59 -8.77 2.76 -5.17
CA GLY A 59 -7.81 2.63 -6.25
C GLY A 59 -7.94 3.67 -7.35
N THR A 60 -9.12 4.26 -7.53
CA THR A 60 -9.40 5.15 -8.66
C THR A 60 -9.52 6.62 -8.29
N LYS A 61 -9.78 6.94 -7.03
CA LYS A 61 -9.95 8.32 -6.58
C LYS A 61 -8.84 8.72 -5.63
N SER A 62 -8.42 9.99 -5.72
CA SER A 62 -7.41 10.55 -4.84
C SER A 62 -8.03 11.03 -3.53
N GLY A 63 -7.35 10.83 -2.42
CA GLY A 63 -7.74 11.42 -1.14
C GLY A 63 -7.69 12.94 -1.11
N LYS A 64 -7.06 13.57 -2.12
CA LYS A 64 -7.09 15.02 -2.30
C LYS A 64 -8.47 15.49 -2.77
N ASP A 65 -9.15 14.67 -3.58
CA ASP A 65 -10.35 15.07 -4.30
C ASP A 65 -11.63 14.56 -3.68
N THR A 66 -11.55 13.58 -2.78
CA THR A 66 -12.73 12.94 -2.22
C THR A 66 -12.46 12.39 -0.82
N ASP A 67 -13.51 12.34 -0.01
CA ASP A 67 -13.48 11.67 1.29
C ASP A 67 -13.79 10.19 1.05
N LYS A 68 -12.74 9.39 0.92
CA LYS A 68 -12.87 7.96 0.66
C LYS A 68 -13.57 7.21 1.80
N TRP A 69 -13.42 7.67 3.02
CA TRP A 69 -14.06 7.02 4.17
C TRP A 69 -15.57 7.14 4.11
N GLN A 70 -16.07 8.33 3.78
CA GLN A 70 -17.49 8.56 3.65
C GLN A 70 -18.08 7.80 2.46
N GLU A 71 -17.39 7.80 1.31
CA GLU A 71 -17.87 7.13 0.10
C GLU A 71 -17.86 5.61 0.22
N THR A 72 -16.86 5.03 0.87
CA THR A 72 -16.70 3.58 0.95
C THR A 72 -17.43 2.95 2.13
N GLY A 73 -17.71 3.73 3.17
CA GLY A 73 -18.24 3.20 4.41
C GLY A 73 -17.21 2.47 5.27
N LEU A 74 -15.93 2.52 4.86
CA LEU A 74 -14.85 1.92 5.63
C LEU A 74 -14.50 2.81 6.82
N THR A 75 -14.09 2.19 7.92
CA THR A 75 -13.82 2.88 9.18
C THR A 75 -12.33 2.91 9.48
N PRO A 76 -11.71 4.10 9.51
CA PRO A 76 -10.32 4.20 9.93
C PRO A 76 -10.18 3.93 11.43
N ASP A 77 -9.13 3.24 11.80
CA ASP A 77 -8.82 2.92 13.18
C ASP A 77 -7.30 2.93 13.37
N TRP A 78 -6.85 2.75 14.59
CA TRP A 78 -5.43 2.79 14.94
C TRP A 78 -5.06 1.55 15.72
N HIS A 79 -3.90 0.98 15.40
CA HIS A 79 -3.32 -0.14 16.13
C HIS A 79 -1.86 0.20 16.44
N ASP A 80 -1.55 0.40 17.72
CA ASP A 80 -0.20 0.78 18.18
C ASP A 80 0.39 1.94 17.37
N GLY A 81 -0.45 2.96 17.09
CA GLY A 81 -0.05 4.14 16.35
C GLY A 81 0.01 3.98 14.84
N VAL A 82 -0.37 2.81 14.32
CA VAL A 82 -0.40 2.53 12.88
C VAL A 82 -1.84 2.61 12.37
N PRO A 83 -2.10 3.36 11.29
CA PRO A 83 -3.44 3.40 10.70
C PRO A 83 -3.85 2.04 10.15
N VAL A 84 -5.06 1.60 10.48
CA VAL A 84 -5.64 0.36 10.00
C VAL A 84 -7.09 0.61 9.58
N ILE A 85 -7.71 -0.36 8.92
CA ILE A 85 -9.11 -0.27 8.50
C ILE A 85 -9.88 -1.36 9.21
N ALA A 86 -10.90 -0.98 9.98
CA ALA A 86 -11.61 -1.90 10.86
C ALA A 86 -12.25 -3.09 10.15
N GLU A 87 -12.72 -2.89 8.91
CA GLU A 87 -13.41 -3.93 8.13
C GLU A 87 -12.49 -4.94 7.46
N ALA A 88 -11.16 -4.73 7.52
CA ALA A 88 -10.21 -5.64 6.88
C ALA A 88 -10.28 -7.05 7.49
N ARG A 89 -10.26 -8.07 6.62
CA ARG A 89 -10.21 -9.46 7.05
C ARG A 89 -8.87 -9.78 7.70
N PHE A 90 -7.80 -9.37 7.03
CA PHE A 90 -6.43 -9.48 7.53
C PHE A 90 -5.77 -8.13 7.42
N THR A 91 -5.00 -7.76 8.44
CA THR A 91 -4.18 -6.55 8.40
C THR A 91 -2.76 -6.93 8.79
N LEU A 92 -1.82 -6.61 7.90
CA LEU A 92 -0.39 -6.77 8.18
C LEU A 92 0.12 -5.43 8.69
N VAL A 93 0.66 -5.43 9.91
CA VAL A 93 1.30 -4.24 10.47
C VAL A 93 2.78 -4.34 10.12
N CYS A 94 3.29 -3.39 9.36
CA CYS A 94 4.58 -3.50 8.71
C CYS A 94 5.51 -2.35 9.06
N ARG A 95 6.81 -2.67 9.15
CA ARG A 95 7.88 -1.68 9.33
C ARG A 95 8.73 -1.64 8.07
N LYS A 96 9.01 -0.44 7.56
CA LYS A 96 9.89 -0.29 6.40
C LYS A 96 11.31 -0.71 6.75
N LEU A 97 11.88 -1.56 5.90
CA LEU A 97 13.28 -1.98 6.00
C LEU A 97 14.12 -1.37 4.89
N TYR A 98 13.54 -1.19 3.72
CA TYR A 98 14.25 -0.71 2.53
C TYR A 98 13.27 0.02 1.63
N ALA A 99 13.73 1.10 1.00
CA ALA A 99 12.94 1.87 0.06
C ALA A 99 13.82 2.32 -1.10
N ASP A 100 13.33 2.14 -2.31
CA ASP A 100 14.04 2.56 -3.52
C ASP A 100 13.03 2.82 -4.62
N THR A 101 13.49 3.41 -5.71
CA THR A 101 12.69 3.62 -6.91
C THR A 101 13.20 2.68 -7.99
N LEU A 102 12.28 2.07 -8.75
CA LEU A 102 12.66 1.25 -9.89
C LEU A 102 13.44 2.11 -10.88
N LYS A 103 14.49 1.54 -11.47
CA LYS A 103 15.38 2.26 -12.38
C LYS A 103 15.14 1.81 -13.81
N GLU A 104 14.97 2.77 -14.72
CA GLU A 104 14.73 2.48 -16.13
C GLU A 104 15.82 1.61 -16.71
N GLU A 105 17.08 1.91 -16.40
CA GLU A 105 18.23 1.19 -16.94
C GLU A 105 18.36 -0.25 -16.41
N ALA A 106 17.62 -0.59 -15.35
CA ALA A 106 17.66 -1.94 -14.79
C ALA A 106 16.65 -2.89 -15.44
N PHE A 107 15.80 -2.40 -16.36
CA PHE A 107 14.82 -3.23 -17.04
C PHE A 107 15.50 -4.05 -18.14
N LEU A 108 15.42 -5.37 -18.03
CA LEU A 108 15.99 -6.29 -19.01
C LEU A 108 15.05 -6.52 -20.20
N LEU A 109 13.75 -6.27 -20.00
CA LEU A 109 12.73 -6.32 -21.04
C LEU A 109 12.17 -4.91 -21.23
N PRO A 110 12.62 -4.20 -22.28
CA PRO A 110 12.21 -2.81 -22.49
C PRO A 110 10.70 -2.62 -22.65
N GLU A 111 9.98 -3.64 -23.09
CA GLU A 111 8.51 -3.58 -23.24
C GLU A 111 7.80 -3.32 -21.92
N LEU A 112 8.41 -3.67 -20.79
CA LEU A 112 7.79 -3.42 -19.47
C LEU A 112 7.72 -1.93 -19.14
N LEU A 113 8.55 -1.11 -19.79
CA LEU A 113 8.53 0.34 -19.61
C LEU A 113 7.25 0.98 -20.14
N GLU A 114 6.45 0.26 -20.92
CA GLU A 114 5.15 0.75 -21.36
C GLU A 114 4.20 1.00 -20.20
N ASN A 115 4.42 0.33 -19.06
CA ASN A 115 3.66 0.59 -17.83
C ASN A 115 3.98 1.96 -17.23
N TYR A 116 5.04 2.62 -17.69
CA TYR A 116 5.55 3.85 -17.11
C TYR A 116 5.73 4.95 -18.15
N LYS A 117 4.75 5.13 -19.02
CA LYS A 117 4.83 6.10 -20.13
C LYS A 117 5.02 7.53 -19.65
N ALA A 118 4.55 7.85 -18.44
CA ALA A 118 4.71 9.17 -17.84
C ALA A 118 6.01 9.32 -17.04
N GLY A 119 6.89 8.30 -17.06
CA GLY A 119 8.15 8.34 -16.29
C GLY A 119 7.96 8.15 -14.79
N ASP A 120 6.81 7.63 -14.38
CA ASP A 120 6.41 7.50 -12.98
C ASP A 120 6.73 6.12 -12.41
N LEU A 121 8.01 5.73 -12.47
CA LEU A 121 8.47 4.45 -11.96
C LEU A 121 8.08 4.27 -10.49
N HIS A 122 7.62 3.05 -10.14
CA HIS A 122 7.16 2.75 -8.80
C HIS A 122 8.24 2.95 -7.75
N ARG A 123 7.83 3.46 -6.59
CA ARG A 123 8.59 3.41 -5.36
C ARG A 123 8.41 2.02 -4.77
N VAL A 124 9.50 1.34 -4.44
CA VAL A 124 9.49 -0.02 -3.89
C VAL A 124 9.77 0.06 -2.40
N TYR A 125 8.95 -0.62 -1.61
CA TYR A 125 9.21 -0.78 -0.18
C TYR A 125 9.33 -2.27 0.13
N VAL A 126 10.41 -2.63 0.83
CA VAL A 126 10.50 -3.93 1.49
C VAL A 126 10.16 -3.68 2.95
N VAL A 127 9.11 -4.31 3.43
CA VAL A 127 8.62 -4.08 4.78
C VAL A 127 8.58 -5.38 5.57
N GLU A 128 8.99 -5.33 6.84
CA GLU A 128 8.87 -6.48 7.72
C GLU A 128 7.44 -6.58 8.22
N ILE A 129 6.87 -7.78 8.17
CA ILE A 129 5.56 -8.06 8.74
C ILE A 129 5.77 -8.30 10.24
N GLU A 130 5.44 -7.29 11.06
CA GLU A 130 5.63 -7.38 12.50
C GLU A 130 4.46 -8.05 13.20
N GLU A 131 3.26 -7.91 12.66
CA GLU A 131 2.06 -8.41 13.29
C GLU A 131 0.99 -8.67 12.23
N ILE A 132 0.17 -9.69 12.44
CA ILE A 132 -0.97 -10.01 11.58
C ILE A 132 -2.22 -9.96 12.45
N LEU A 133 -3.13 -9.07 12.09
CA LEU A 133 -4.43 -8.95 12.74
C LEU A 133 -5.47 -9.65 11.88
N GLU A 134 -6.28 -10.50 12.49
CA GLU A 134 -7.33 -11.20 11.79
C GLU A 134 -8.68 -10.88 12.41
N ARG A 135 -9.66 -10.53 11.56
CA ARG A 135 -11.03 -10.30 11.99
C ARG A 135 -11.84 -11.59 11.76
N GLU A 136 -12.53 -12.01 12.78
CA GLU A 136 -13.41 -13.19 12.72
C GLU A 136 -14.74 -12.88 12.02
#